data_f83939cbf2fc793affe16bfd5f4e9b94
#
_entry.id   f83939cbf2fc793affe16bfd5f4e9b94
#
_cell.length_a   1.000
_cell.length_b   1.000
_cell.length_c   1.000
_cell.angle_alpha   90.00
_cell.angle_beta   90.00
_cell.angle_gamma   90.00
#
_symmetry.space_group_name_H-M   'P 1'
#
loop_
_entity.id
_entity.type
_entity.pdbx_description
1 polymer ?
#
loop_
_entity_poly.entity_id
_entity_poly.type
_entity_poly.pdbx_seq_one_letter_code
_entity_poly.pdbx_strand_id
1 'polypeptide(L)'
;MDMDNYRTKLKKLCIGEKIADIPIIQGGMGVGISRSGLAGAVAKEGGVGVISTAQIGYDEEGFAQDQAGCNARAIRKHIQRAKEIAGGKGLVGVNIMVALKHYAEHVKESVAAGADVIISGAGLPVNLPALVSETCGAKIAPIVSSCRAAKLILKMWAHKYDRTADFIVIEGPKAGGHLGFSREQLDHMDELDYDNEIRQIIVCKGEYEEKYGKKIPVVVAGGIFDREDIAHALDLGADGVQIASRFVATEECDASEAYKQAYIDAKEEDVQIIQSPVGMPGRALRNRFIRQVEQARQPVAKCYNCLEKCNPAKVPYCITKALIDAVKGDVENGLIFCGSNVGRIKEMTTVHQLIQELV
;
A
#
# COMPACT_ATOMS: atom_id res chain seq x y z
N MET A 1 7.36 18.14 -20.79
CA MET A 1 7.91 16.79 -21.16
C MET A 1 7.41 16.43 -22.55
N ASP A 2 8.29 15.91 -23.42
CA ASP A 2 7.90 15.37 -24.73
C ASP A 2 7.07 14.10 -24.53
N MET A 3 5.83 14.09 -25.02
CA MET A 3 4.87 12.99 -24.83
C MET A 3 5.32 11.69 -25.52
N ASP A 4 5.94 11.78 -26.69
CA ASP A 4 6.40 10.59 -27.39
C ASP A 4 7.57 9.93 -26.65
N ASN A 5 8.48 10.74 -26.09
CA ASN A 5 9.57 10.24 -25.25
C ASN A 5 9.03 9.62 -23.93
N TYR A 6 8.02 10.22 -23.31
CA TYR A 6 7.41 9.65 -22.10
C TYR A 6 6.77 8.29 -22.35
N ARG A 7 5.95 8.16 -23.41
CA ARG A 7 5.29 6.88 -23.75
C ARG A 7 6.28 5.76 -24.04
N THR A 8 7.45 6.06 -24.62
CA THR A 8 8.49 5.05 -24.86
C THR A 8 9.11 4.51 -23.57
N LYS A 9 9.04 5.24 -22.46
CA LYS A 9 9.51 4.80 -21.14
C LYS A 9 8.52 3.89 -20.43
N LEU A 10 7.22 4.00 -20.73
CA LEU A 10 6.16 3.18 -20.14
C LEU A 10 6.18 1.77 -20.71
N LYS A 11 7.02 0.92 -20.15
CA LYS A 11 7.08 -0.50 -20.51
C LYS A 11 6.12 -1.30 -19.63
N LYS A 12 5.66 -2.46 -20.13
CA LYS A 12 4.89 -3.41 -19.30
C LYS A 12 5.66 -3.79 -18.06
N LEU A 13 4.97 -3.89 -16.94
CA LEU A 13 5.55 -4.38 -15.69
C LEU A 13 5.49 -5.92 -15.69
N CYS A 14 6.67 -6.55 -15.82
CA CYS A 14 6.80 -8.00 -15.87
C CYS A 14 7.30 -8.54 -14.53
N ILE A 15 6.45 -9.29 -13.82
CA ILE A 15 6.76 -9.92 -12.51
C ILE A 15 6.78 -11.43 -12.72
N GLY A 16 7.91 -11.96 -13.20
CA GLY A 16 7.97 -13.33 -13.72
C GLY A 16 7.05 -13.50 -14.92
N GLU A 17 6.15 -14.48 -14.86
CA GLU A 17 5.12 -14.72 -15.88
C GLU A 17 3.88 -13.81 -15.74
N LYS A 18 3.76 -13.03 -14.67
CA LYS A 18 2.67 -12.08 -14.48
C LYS A 18 3.03 -10.76 -15.17
N ILE A 19 2.14 -10.24 -15.99
CA ILE A 19 2.36 -9.03 -16.77
C ILE A 19 1.21 -8.07 -16.56
N ALA A 20 1.54 -6.84 -16.16
CA ALA A 20 0.64 -5.69 -16.21
C ALA A 20 1.02 -4.83 -17.42
N ASP A 21 0.04 -4.50 -18.27
CA ASP A 21 0.27 -3.72 -19.49
C ASP A 21 0.71 -2.28 -19.19
N ILE A 22 0.28 -1.77 -18.01
CA ILE A 22 0.61 -0.44 -17.51
C ILE A 22 1.47 -0.60 -16.25
N PRO A 23 2.66 0.05 -16.15
CA PRO A 23 3.56 -0.10 -15.02
C PRO A 23 3.13 0.71 -13.79
N ILE A 24 1.82 0.72 -13.50
CA ILE A 24 1.23 1.42 -12.37
C ILE A 24 0.57 0.40 -11.44
N ILE A 25 0.99 0.43 -10.17
CA ILE A 25 0.35 -0.26 -9.06
C ILE A 25 -0.52 0.76 -8.31
N GLN A 26 -1.79 0.48 -8.13
CA GLN A 26 -2.58 1.21 -7.14
C GLN A 26 -2.24 0.62 -5.77
N GLY A 27 -1.66 1.43 -4.88
CA GLY A 27 -1.24 1.00 -3.56
C GLY A 27 -2.41 0.60 -2.66
N GLY A 28 -2.26 -0.50 -1.92
CA GLY A 28 -3.30 -0.98 -1.01
C GLY A 28 -3.54 -0.02 0.16
N MET A 29 -4.77 0.41 0.35
CA MET A 29 -5.19 1.39 1.37
C MET A 29 -6.24 0.78 2.29
N GLY A 30 -5.92 0.63 3.57
CA GLY A 30 -6.83 0.15 4.62
C GLY A 30 -7.25 1.28 5.56
N VAL A 31 -8.36 1.13 6.25
CA VAL A 31 -9.35 0.06 6.24
C VAL A 31 -10.43 0.37 5.20
N GLY A 32 -10.75 -0.58 4.31
CA GLY A 32 -11.92 -0.46 3.44
C GLY A 32 -11.83 0.56 2.28
N ILE A 33 -10.69 1.22 2.08
CA ILE A 33 -10.51 2.24 1.03
C ILE A 33 -10.24 1.56 -0.31
N SER A 34 -9.32 0.59 -0.37
CA SER A 34 -9.11 -0.23 -1.56
C SER A 34 -9.61 -1.65 -1.35
N ARG A 35 -10.78 -1.93 -1.88
CA ARG A 35 -11.42 -3.24 -1.96
C ARG A 35 -11.57 -3.66 -3.42
N SER A 36 -12.60 -4.44 -3.71
CA SER A 36 -12.83 -4.98 -5.05
C SER A 36 -13.20 -3.94 -6.10
N GLY A 37 -13.87 -2.85 -5.73
CA GLY A 37 -14.26 -1.77 -6.64
C GLY A 37 -13.02 -1.14 -7.25
N LEU A 38 -12.22 -0.52 -6.42
CA LEU A 38 -11.02 0.18 -6.85
C LEU A 38 -9.98 -0.77 -7.48
N ALA A 39 -9.64 -1.87 -6.79
CA ALA A 39 -8.62 -2.77 -7.29
C ALA A 39 -9.02 -3.44 -8.63
N GLY A 40 -10.28 -3.82 -8.76
CA GLY A 40 -10.81 -4.39 -10.02
C GLY A 40 -10.80 -3.38 -11.16
N ALA A 41 -11.16 -2.12 -10.91
CA ALA A 41 -11.14 -1.06 -11.91
C ALA A 41 -9.72 -0.77 -12.42
N VAL A 42 -8.73 -0.69 -11.53
CA VAL A 42 -7.32 -0.49 -11.93
C VAL A 42 -6.79 -1.68 -12.73
N ALA A 43 -7.10 -2.91 -12.31
CA ALA A 43 -6.71 -4.10 -13.07
C ALA A 43 -7.39 -4.13 -14.45
N LYS A 44 -8.65 -3.70 -14.56
CA LYS A 44 -9.37 -3.57 -15.84
C LYS A 44 -8.70 -2.64 -16.83
N GLU A 45 -8.03 -1.59 -16.34
CA GLU A 45 -7.23 -0.68 -17.17
C GLU A 45 -5.84 -1.25 -17.54
N GLY A 46 -5.48 -2.45 -17.05
CA GLY A 46 -4.21 -3.11 -17.36
C GLY A 46 -3.09 -2.86 -16.33
N GLY A 47 -3.38 -2.15 -15.24
CA GLY A 47 -2.46 -1.94 -14.12
C GLY A 47 -2.52 -3.06 -13.08
N VAL A 48 -1.96 -2.83 -11.91
CA VAL A 48 -2.04 -3.72 -10.74
C VAL A 48 -2.96 -3.08 -9.69
N GLY A 49 -4.16 -3.61 -9.53
CA GLY A 49 -5.08 -3.19 -8.48
C GLY A 49 -4.83 -3.95 -7.18
N VAL A 50 -4.65 -3.25 -6.06
CA VAL A 50 -4.25 -3.86 -4.80
C VAL A 50 -5.29 -3.65 -3.71
N ILE A 51 -5.78 -4.75 -3.17
CA ILE A 51 -6.72 -4.79 -2.05
C ILE A 51 -5.93 -4.73 -0.73
N SER A 52 -6.33 -3.84 0.19
CA SER A 52 -5.80 -3.89 1.56
C SER A 52 -6.58 -4.87 2.40
N THR A 53 -5.89 -5.82 3.03
CA THR A 53 -6.55 -6.84 3.87
C THR A 53 -6.77 -6.39 5.32
N ALA A 54 -6.26 -5.20 5.70
CA ALA A 54 -6.38 -4.68 7.06
C ALA A 54 -7.85 -4.47 7.45
N GLN A 55 -8.36 -5.33 8.34
CA GLN A 55 -9.75 -5.31 8.83
C GLN A 55 -10.80 -5.22 7.71
N ILE A 56 -10.54 -5.86 6.59
CA ILE A 56 -11.35 -5.78 5.36
C ILE A 56 -12.80 -6.23 5.56
N GLY A 57 -13.04 -7.11 6.53
CA GLY A 57 -14.37 -7.61 6.90
C GLY A 57 -15.13 -6.74 7.90
N TYR A 58 -14.73 -5.49 8.13
CA TYR A 58 -15.28 -4.62 9.18
C TYR A 58 -16.79 -4.36 9.08
N ASP A 59 -17.38 -4.56 7.95
CA ASP A 59 -18.81 -4.41 7.66
C ASP A 59 -19.54 -5.75 7.48
N GLU A 60 -18.85 -6.90 7.62
CA GLU A 60 -19.47 -8.22 7.64
C GLU A 60 -20.26 -8.44 8.95
N GLU A 61 -21.38 -9.13 8.85
CA GLU A 61 -22.16 -9.53 10.02
C GLU A 61 -21.32 -10.40 10.95
N GLY A 62 -21.38 -10.11 12.25
CA GLY A 62 -20.60 -10.84 13.25
C GLY A 62 -19.15 -10.37 13.43
N PHE A 63 -18.70 -9.32 12.72
CA PHE A 63 -17.32 -8.81 12.84
C PHE A 63 -16.92 -8.49 14.28
N ALA A 64 -17.85 -8.04 15.10
CA ALA A 64 -17.59 -7.74 16.51
C ALA A 64 -17.19 -8.97 17.35
N GLN A 65 -17.63 -10.16 16.95
CA GLN A 65 -17.45 -11.44 17.64
C GLN A 65 -16.33 -12.29 17.00
N ASP A 66 -16.25 -12.29 15.66
CA ASP A 66 -15.30 -13.11 14.88
C ASP A 66 -14.64 -12.26 13.78
N GLN A 67 -13.66 -11.44 14.16
CA GLN A 67 -12.93 -10.59 13.21
C GLN A 67 -12.09 -11.42 12.24
N ALA A 68 -11.46 -12.49 12.72
CA ALA A 68 -10.60 -13.33 11.88
C ALA A 68 -11.41 -14.02 10.78
N GLY A 69 -12.53 -14.64 11.12
CA GLY A 69 -13.43 -15.28 10.15
C GLY A 69 -14.06 -14.29 9.18
N CYS A 70 -14.50 -13.11 9.66
CA CYS A 70 -15.02 -12.06 8.79
C CYS A 70 -13.96 -11.56 7.81
N ASN A 71 -12.74 -11.30 8.27
CA ASN A 71 -11.65 -10.90 7.40
C ASN A 71 -11.31 -11.98 6.36
N ALA A 72 -11.26 -13.24 6.75
CA ALA A 72 -11.00 -14.36 5.84
C ALA A 72 -12.06 -14.47 4.72
N ARG A 73 -13.35 -14.37 5.07
CA ARG A 73 -14.45 -14.35 4.09
C ARG A 73 -14.37 -13.14 3.16
N ALA A 74 -14.12 -11.94 3.72
CA ALA A 74 -14.03 -10.70 2.96
C ALA A 74 -12.82 -10.70 2.01
N ILE A 75 -11.64 -11.22 2.42
CA ILE A 75 -10.48 -11.39 1.55
C ILE A 75 -10.86 -12.19 0.30
N ARG A 76 -11.45 -13.39 0.47
CA ARG A 76 -11.86 -14.22 -0.65
C ARG A 76 -12.87 -13.53 -1.56
N LYS A 77 -13.93 -12.97 -0.98
CA LYS A 77 -15.00 -12.24 -1.68
C LYS A 77 -14.45 -11.10 -2.53
N HIS A 78 -13.60 -10.25 -1.93
CA HIS A 78 -13.09 -9.07 -2.63
C HIS A 78 -12.05 -9.40 -3.69
N ILE A 79 -11.20 -10.42 -3.51
CA ILE A 79 -10.26 -10.86 -4.55
C ILE A 79 -11.04 -11.43 -5.75
N GLN A 80 -12.00 -12.31 -5.52
CA GLN A 80 -12.82 -12.88 -6.58
C GLN A 80 -13.59 -11.79 -7.34
N ARG A 81 -14.22 -10.87 -6.61
CA ARG A 81 -14.97 -9.77 -7.22
C ARG A 81 -14.07 -8.81 -8.01
N ALA A 82 -12.86 -8.49 -7.52
CA ALA A 82 -11.91 -7.66 -8.26
C ALA A 82 -11.47 -8.33 -9.57
N LYS A 83 -11.24 -9.64 -9.56
CA LYS A 83 -10.92 -10.40 -10.78
C LYS A 83 -12.08 -10.45 -11.78
N GLU A 84 -13.31 -10.55 -11.32
CA GLU A 84 -14.50 -10.43 -12.17
C GLU A 84 -14.56 -9.04 -12.84
N ILE A 85 -14.36 -7.96 -12.08
CA ILE A 85 -14.35 -6.58 -12.60
C ILE A 85 -13.20 -6.39 -13.60
N ALA A 86 -12.04 -6.93 -13.32
CA ALA A 86 -10.86 -6.87 -14.18
C ALA A 86 -11.08 -7.56 -15.54
N GLY A 87 -11.95 -8.59 -15.59
CA GLY A 87 -12.27 -9.28 -16.84
C GLY A 87 -11.06 -9.95 -17.51
N GLY A 88 -10.10 -10.42 -16.73
CA GLY A 88 -8.88 -11.06 -17.22
C GLY A 88 -7.77 -10.09 -17.66
N LYS A 89 -7.95 -8.78 -17.47
CA LYS A 89 -6.92 -7.76 -17.71
C LYS A 89 -6.14 -7.46 -16.43
N GLY A 90 -4.93 -6.92 -16.57
CA GLY A 90 -4.09 -6.49 -15.46
C GLY A 90 -3.88 -7.56 -14.38
N LEU A 91 -3.52 -7.14 -13.18
CA LEU A 91 -3.28 -8.02 -12.04
C LEU A 91 -4.06 -7.57 -10.82
N VAL A 92 -4.55 -8.52 -10.01
CA VAL A 92 -5.20 -8.27 -8.73
C VAL A 92 -4.30 -8.74 -7.60
N GLY A 93 -3.80 -7.81 -6.81
CA GLY A 93 -2.94 -8.07 -5.68
C GLY A 93 -3.57 -7.76 -4.33
N VAL A 94 -2.83 -8.08 -3.28
CA VAL A 94 -3.16 -7.71 -1.90
C VAL A 94 -1.98 -7.02 -1.21
N ASN A 95 -2.29 -6.07 -0.35
CA ASN A 95 -1.34 -5.51 0.62
C ASN A 95 -1.65 -6.05 2.01
N ILE A 96 -0.65 -6.64 2.67
CA ILE A 96 -0.80 -7.26 3.99
C ILE A 96 0.28 -6.72 4.92
N MET A 97 -0.14 -6.02 5.98
CA MET A 97 0.77 -5.48 6.98
C MET A 97 1.32 -6.61 7.86
N VAL A 98 2.65 -6.69 7.99
CA VAL A 98 3.33 -7.65 8.88
C VAL A 98 2.90 -7.50 10.34
N ALA A 99 2.56 -6.30 10.75
CA ALA A 99 2.12 -5.99 12.12
C ALA A 99 0.73 -6.56 12.48
N LEU A 100 -0.04 -7.10 11.53
CA LEU A 100 -1.35 -7.70 11.79
C LEU A 100 -1.21 -8.99 12.59
N LYS A 101 -2.09 -9.20 13.58
CA LYS A 101 -2.09 -10.41 14.41
C LYS A 101 -2.34 -11.69 13.59
N HIS A 102 -3.18 -11.61 12.56
CA HIS A 102 -3.53 -12.73 11.69
C HIS A 102 -2.83 -12.64 10.32
N TYR A 103 -1.57 -12.17 10.30
CA TYR A 103 -0.80 -12.00 9.08
C TYR A 103 -0.74 -13.25 8.21
N ALA A 104 -0.38 -14.39 8.83
CA ALA A 104 -0.22 -15.65 8.11
C ALA A 104 -1.53 -16.17 7.51
N GLU A 105 -2.64 -16.00 8.22
CA GLU A 105 -3.99 -16.35 7.76
C GLU A 105 -4.40 -15.47 6.57
N HIS A 106 -4.16 -14.15 6.64
CA HIS A 106 -4.43 -13.24 5.54
C HIS A 106 -3.64 -13.62 4.28
N VAL A 107 -2.36 -13.99 4.42
CA VAL A 107 -1.55 -14.48 3.29
C VAL A 107 -2.14 -15.75 2.70
N LYS A 108 -2.44 -16.77 3.52
CA LYS A 108 -3.00 -18.05 3.06
C LYS A 108 -4.34 -17.88 2.37
N GLU A 109 -5.23 -17.05 2.93
CA GLU A 109 -6.53 -16.76 2.35
C GLU A 109 -6.41 -16.03 1.00
N SER A 110 -5.47 -15.11 0.89
CA SER A 110 -5.20 -14.39 -0.36
C SER A 110 -4.66 -15.30 -1.46
N VAL A 111 -3.74 -16.21 -1.12
CA VAL A 111 -3.23 -17.23 -2.04
C VAL A 111 -4.36 -18.16 -2.49
N ALA A 112 -5.16 -18.68 -1.55
CA ALA A 112 -6.28 -19.58 -1.85
C ALA A 112 -7.36 -18.91 -2.72
N ALA A 113 -7.56 -17.60 -2.56
CA ALA A 113 -8.48 -16.82 -3.39
C ALA A 113 -7.90 -16.47 -4.78
N GLY A 114 -6.63 -16.80 -5.05
CA GLY A 114 -5.99 -16.59 -6.34
C GLY A 114 -5.46 -15.17 -6.57
N ALA A 115 -5.01 -14.47 -5.52
CA ALA A 115 -4.28 -13.21 -5.69
C ALA A 115 -3.06 -13.38 -6.60
N ASP A 116 -2.81 -12.44 -7.51
CA ASP A 116 -1.68 -12.50 -8.44
C ASP A 116 -0.38 -12.06 -7.78
N VAL A 117 -0.45 -11.06 -6.88
CA VAL A 117 0.70 -10.56 -6.13
C VAL A 117 0.36 -10.33 -4.66
N ILE A 118 1.33 -10.56 -3.78
CA ILE A 118 1.23 -10.30 -2.34
C ILE A 118 2.34 -9.33 -1.97
N ILE A 119 1.96 -8.11 -1.58
CA ILE A 119 2.86 -7.04 -1.17
C ILE A 119 2.79 -6.92 0.34
N SER A 120 3.93 -6.96 1.04
CA SER A 120 3.95 -6.88 2.50
C SER A 120 4.90 -5.81 3.01
N GLY A 121 4.39 -5.00 3.94
CA GLY A 121 5.10 -3.91 4.61
C GLY A 121 4.64 -3.72 6.05
N ALA A 122 4.87 -2.53 6.62
CA ALA A 122 4.71 -2.24 8.05
C ALA A 122 5.45 -3.25 8.93
N GLY A 123 6.71 -3.44 8.62
CA GLY A 123 7.67 -4.42 9.13
C GLY A 123 8.27 -5.25 8.00
N LEU A 124 9.40 -5.91 8.27
CA LEU A 124 10.04 -6.79 7.28
C LEU A 124 9.31 -8.13 7.21
N PRO A 125 8.83 -8.56 6.02
CA PRO A 125 8.04 -9.80 5.86
C PRO A 125 8.93 -11.05 5.81
N VAL A 126 9.69 -11.29 6.89
CA VAL A 126 10.72 -12.35 6.95
C VAL A 126 10.18 -13.73 6.61
N ASN A 127 8.95 -14.04 7.04
CA ASN A 127 8.35 -15.36 6.87
C ASN A 127 7.44 -15.48 5.63
N LEU A 128 7.30 -14.44 4.81
CA LEU A 128 6.42 -14.47 3.64
C LEU A 128 6.74 -15.61 2.67
N PRO A 129 8.01 -15.92 2.35
CA PRO A 129 8.34 -17.04 1.47
C PRO A 129 7.87 -18.41 1.96
N ALA A 130 7.78 -18.62 3.29
CA ALA A 130 7.28 -19.87 3.86
C ALA A 130 5.75 -20.01 3.74
N LEU A 131 5.03 -18.89 3.57
CA LEU A 131 3.57 -18.85 3.48
C LEU A 131 3.04 -18.95 2.05
N VAL A 132 3.91 -18.69 1.06
CA VAL A 132 3.54 -18.64 -0.36
C VAL A 132 4.45 -19.58 -1.12
N SER A 133 3.94 -20.72 -1.58
CA SER A 133 4.69 -21.66 -2.41
C SER A 133 5.04 -21.01 -3.76
N GLU A 134 6.22 -21.30 -4.30
CA GLU A 134 6.61 -20.86 -5.65
C GLU A 134 5.70 -21.44 -6.75
N THR A 135 5.06 -22.57 -6.47
CA THR A 135 4.17 -23.27 -7.40
C THR A 135 2.72 -22.74 -7.37
N CYS A 136 2.35 -21.85 -6.42
CA CYS A 136 0.97 -21.37 -6.31
C CYS A 136 0.61 -20.25 -7.30
N GLY A 137 1.58 -19.76 -8.08
CA GLY A 137 1.37 -18.70 -9.07
C GLY A 137 1.28 -17.27 -8.50
N ALA A 138 1.17 -17.09 -7.18
CA ALA A 138 1.22 -15.78 -6.57
C ALA A 138 2.67 -15.28 -6.43
N LYS A 139 2.92 -14.03 -6.75
CA LYS A 139 4.23 -13.37 -6.62
C LYS A 139 4.34 -12.59 -5.33
N ILE A 140 5.52 -12.53 -4.72
CA ILE A 140 5.73 -11.89 -3.41
C ILE A 140 6.69 -10.71 -3.50
N ALA A 141 6.34 -9.63 -2.80
CA ALA A 141 7.16 -8.43 -2.70
C ALA A 141 7.25 -7.90 -1.27
N PRO A 142 8.45 -7.55 -0.80
CA PRO A 142 8.61 -6.72 0.38
C PRO A 142 8.43 -5.24 0.01
N ILE A 143 7.91 -4.45 0.96
CA ILE A 143 8.04 -2.99 0.93
C ILE A 143 9.28 -2.63 1.75
N VAL A 144 10.16 -1.82 1.16
CA VAL A 144 11.39 -1.34 1.81
C VAL A 144 11.50 0.17 1.62
N SER A 145 12.11 0.85 2.60
CA SER A 145 12.35 2.29 2.54
C SER A 145 13.84 2.64 2.52
N SER A 146 14.71 1.63 2.56
CA SER A 146 16.17 1.83 2.54
C SER A 146 16.91 0.65 1.94
N CYS A 147 18.10 0.92 1.40
CA CYS A 147 19.01 -0.11 0.90
C CYS A 147 19.42 -1.11 1.99
N ARG A 148 19.57 -0.62 3.23
CA ARG A 148 19.82 -1.49 4.39
C ARG A 148 18.67 -2.49 4.61
N ALA A 149 17.42 -2.04 4.52
CA ALA A 149 16.25 -2.91 4.67
C ALA A 149 16.15 -3.89 3.48
N ALA A 150 16.39 -3.43 2.25
CA ALA A 150 16.41 -4.28 1.06
C ALA A 150 17.47 -5.39 1.17
N LYS A 151 18.71 -5.04 1.48
CA LYS A 151 19.79 -6.01 1.72
C LYS A 151 19.45 -7.03 2.79
N LEU A 152 18.88 -6.55 3.91
CA LEU A 152 18.54 -7.42 5.03
C LEU A 152 17.46 -8.44 4.62
N ILE A 153 16.36 -7.99 4.02
CA ILE A 153 15.25 -8.90 3.69
C ILE A 153 15.64 -9.89 2.59
N LEU A 154 16.34 -9.46 1.54
CA LEU A 154 16.80 -10.32 0.48
C LEU A 154 17.79 -11.38 0.99
N LYS A 155 18.74 -10.97 1.86
CA LYS A 155 19.66 -11.90 2.53
C LYS A 155 18.92 -12.92 3.38
N MET A 156 17.94 -12.49 4.18
CA MET A 156 17.18 -13.38 5.05
C MET A 156 16.37 -14.40 4.24
N TRP A 157 15.71 -13.96 3.14
CA TRP A 157 14.96 -14.86 2.28
C TRP A 157 15.87 -15.86 1.56
N ALA A 158 17.00 -15.40 1.01
CA ALA A 158 17.99 -16.25 0.37
C ALA A 158 18.58 -17.30 1.32
N HIS A 159 18.92 -16.91 2.56
CA HIS A 159 19.54 -17.81 3.52
C HIS A 159 18.54 -18.81 4.11
N LYS A 160 17.33 -18.35 4.45
CA LYS A 160 16.37 -19.18 5.20
C LYS A 160 15.49 -20.04 4.28
N TYR A 161 15.22 -19.57 3.06
CA TYR A 161 14.23 -20.21 2.17
C TYR A 161 14.78 -20.54 0.79
N ASP A 162 16.05 -20.23 0.54
CA ASP A 162 16.68 -20.31 -0.79
C ASP A 162 15.80 -19.63 -1.89
N ARG A 163 15.25 -18.46 -1.56
CA ARG A 163 14.31 -17.72 -2.38
C ARG A 163 14.63 -16.22 -2.36
N THR A 164 14.28 -15.51 -3.44
CA THR A 164 14.36 -14.05 -3.50
C THR A 164 12.99 -13.43 -3.79
N ALA A 165 12.89 -12.10 -3.73
CA ALA A 165 11.67 -11.36 -4.09
C ALA A 165 11.33 -11.55 -5.56
N ASP A 166 10.04 -11.56 -5.90
CA ASP A 166 9.59 -11.54 -7.28
C ASP A 166 9.58 -10.10 -7.84
N PHE A 167 9.41 -9.10 -6.97
CA PHE A 167 9.63 -7.68 -7.20
C PHE A 167 9.81 -6.96 -5.87
N ILE A 168 10.19 -5.69 -5.89
CA ILE A 168 10.40 -4.88 -4.68
C ILE A 168 9.61 -3.58 -4.82
N VAL A 169 8.88 -3.20 -3.76
CA VAL A 169 8.28 -1.87 -3.65
C VAL A 169 9.18 -1.00 -2.76
N ILE A 170 9.66 0.11 -3.32
CA ILE A 170 10.45 1.12 -2.59
C ILE A 170 9.51 2.24 -2.16
N GLU A 171 9.28 2.36 -0.87
CA GLU A 171 8.39 3.38 -0.32
C GLU A 171 9.16 4.57 0.23
N GLY A 172 9.02 5.71 -0.43
CA GLY A 172 9.69 6.96 -0.10
C GLY A 172 9.07 7.74 1.05
N PRO A 173 9.79 8.78 1.56
CA PRO A 173 9.39 9.57 2.72
C PRO A 173 8.11 10.40 2.48
N LYS A 174 7.69 10.62 1.23
CA LYS A 174 6.47 11.34 0.85
C LYS A 174 5.21 10.44 0.81
N ALA A 175 5.32 9.15 1.15
CA ALA A 175 4.18 8.23 1.19
C ALA A 175 3.16 8.61 2.27
N GLY A 176 1.97 8.05 2.16
CA GLY A 176 0.90 8.13 3.17
C GLY A 176 0.87 6.90 4.08
N GLY A 177 0.12 6.95 5.16
CA GLY A 177 0.04 5.86 6.12
C GLY A 177 1.31 5.69 6.94
N HIS A 178 1.66 4.45 7.25
CA HIS A 178 2.83 4.13 8.09
C HIS A 178 4.12 4.26 7.31
N LEU A 179 5.09 4.95 7.88
CA LEU A 179 6.33 5.32 7.20
C LEU A 179 7.53 4.57 7.79
N GLY A 180 8.37 4.03 6.92
CA GLY A 180 9.60 3.30 7.28
C GLY A 180 10.79 4.22 7.64
N PHE A 181 10.52 5.42 8.14
CA PHE A 181 11.48 6.47 8.48
C PHE A 181 11.36 6.86 9.95
N SER A 182 12.41 7.43 10.54
CA SER A 182 12.32 8.06 11.86
C SER A 182 11.58 9.41 11.76
N ARG A 183 11.06 9.88 12.90
CA ARG A 183 10.43 11.21 12.96
C ARG A 183 11.38 12.30 12.48
N GLU A 184 12.63 12.25 12.92
CA GLU A 184 13.69 13.19 12.56
C GLU A 184 13.94 13.23 11.03
N GLN A 185 14.00 12.06 10.38
CA GLN A 185 14.12 11.98 8.92
C GLN A 185 12.92 12.58 8.19
N LEU A 186 11.73 12.45 8.75
CA LEU A 186 10.50 13.00 8.15
C LEU A 186 10.36 14.50 8.37
N ASP A 187 10.92 15.05 9.46
CA ASP A 187 10.96 16.48 9.72
C ASP A 187 12.02 17.19 8.85
N HIS A 188 13.02 16.46 8.32
CA HIS A 188 14.12 16.93 7.48
C HIS A 188 14.17 16.21 6.12
N MET A 189 13.00 15.97 5.49
CA MET A 189 12.92 15.21 4.24
C MET A 189 13.75 15.79 3.10
N ASP A 190 13.91 17.11 3.05
CA ASP A 190 14.65 17.81 2.00
C ASP A 190 16.18 17.55 2.09
N GLU A 191 16.67 17.07 3.23
CA GLU A 191 18.06 16.67 3.43
C GLU A 191 18.32 15.23 2.99
N LEU A 192 17.29 14.44 2.70
CA LEU A 192 17.42 13.06 2.28
C LEU A 192 17.72 12.96 0.78
N ASP A 193 18.89 12.46 0.43
CA ASP A 193 19.20 12.06 -0.96
C ASP A 193 18.49 10.73 -1.29
N TYR A 194 17.15 10.80 -1.42
CA TYR A 194 16.35 9.61 -1.62
C TYR A 194 16.49 9.00 -3.01
N ASP A 195 16.84 9.79 -4.01
CA ASP A 195 17.14 9.30 -5.36
C ASP A 195 18.37 8.37 -5.34
N ASN A 196 19.38 8.71 -4.58
CA ASN A 196 20.54 7.86 -4.39
C ASN A 196 20.19 6.57 -3.63
N GLU A 197 19.29 6.65 -2.64
CA GLU A 197 18.80 5.48 -1.92
C GLU A 197 18.07 4.50 -2.86
N ILE A 198 17.21 5.01 -3.76
CA ILE A 198 16.54 4.22 -4.80
C ILE A 198 17.58 3.53 -5.70
N ARG A 199 18.58 4.28 -6.22
CA ARG A 199 19.64 3.70 -7.05
C ARG A 199 20.43 2.61 -6.32
N GLN A 200 20.73 2.80 -5.03
CA GLN A 200 21.42 1.78 -4.24
C GLN A 200 20.60 0.51 -4.05
N ILE A 201 19.25 0.62 -3.88
CA ILE A 201 18.36 -0.54 -3.81
C ILE A 201 18.34 -1.28 -5.15
N ILE A 202 18.27 -0.55 -6.27
CA ILE A 202 18.32 -1.13 -7.62
C ILE A 202 19.65 -1.88 -7.85
N VAL A 203 20.77 -1.33 -7.40
CA VAL A 203 22.06 -2.00 -7.51
C VAL A 203 22.12 -3.26 -6.65
N CYS A 204 21.64 -3.17 -5.39
CA CYS A 204 21.78 -4.29 -4.46
C CYS A 204 20.96 -5.53 -4.84
N LYS A 205 19.86 -5.38 -5.59
CA LYS A 205 19.08 -6.53 -6.07
C LYS A 205 19.80 -7.34 -7.14
N GLY A 206 20.77 -6.73 -7.84
CA GLY A 206 21.49 -7.36 -8.94
C GLY A 206 22.19 -8.66 -8.56
N GLU A 207 22.77 -8.74 -7.35
CA GLU A 207 23.39 -9.96 -6.82
C GLU A 207 22.38 -11.12 -6.73
N TYR A 208 21.13 -10.81 -6.39
CA TYR A 208 20.07 -11.81 -6.26
C TYR A 208 19.46 -12.17 -7.61
N GLU A 209 19.40 -11.23 -8.57
CA GLU A 209 19.03 -11.52 -9.96
C GLU A 209 20.00 -12.52 -10.58
N GLU A 210 21.31 -12.30 -10.40
CA GLU A 210 22.35 -13.21 -10.87
C GLU A 210 22.27 -14.57 -10.20
N LYS A 211 22.18 -14.58 -8.85
CA LYS A 211 22.11 -15.82 -8.05
C LYS A 211 20.93 -16.70 -8.44
N TYR A 212 19.75 -16.11 -8.68
CA TYR A 212 18.51 -16.86 -8.93
C TYR A 212 18.11 -16.92 -10.40
N GLY A 213 18.88 -16.31 -11.30
CA GLY A 213 18.63 -16.32 -12.75
C GLY A 213 17.30 -15.67 -13.13
N LYS A 214 16.78 -14.72 -12.34
CA LYS A 214 15.51 -14.04 -12.61
C LYS A 214 15.58 -12.54 -12.37
N LYS A 215 14.81 -11.78 -13.14
CA LYS A 215 14.64 -10.34 -12.90
C LYS A 215 13.81 -10.07 -11.64
N ILE A 216 14.17 -9.02 -10.91
CA ILE A 216 13.47 -8.51 -9.75
C ILE A 216 13.07 -7.06 -10.06
N PRO A 217 11.89 -6.82 -10.66
CA PRO A 217 11.44 -5.47 -10.95
C PRO A 217 11.35 -4.61 -9.69
N VAL A 218 11.59 -3.31 -9.85
CA VAL A 218 11.50 -2.32 -8.79
C VAL A 218 10.38 -1.35 -9.08
N VAL A 219 9.53 -1.14 -8.09
CA VAL A 219 8.39 -0.21 -8.15
C VAL A 219 8.60 0.88 -7.11
N VAL A 220 8.65 2.14 -7.54
CA VAL A 220 8.84 3.30 -6.65
C VAL A 220 7.51 3.86 -6.22
N ALA A 221 7.37 4.12 -4.91
CA ALA A 221 6.18 4.65 -4.26
C ALA A 221 6.51 5.84 -3.38
N GLY A 222 5.50 6.66 -3.08
CA GLY A 222 5.62 7.78 -2.16
C GLY A 222 5.97 9.10 -2.84
N GLY A 223 4.96 9.93 -3.04
CA GLY A 223 5.08 11.23 -3.68
C GLY A 223 4.78 11.24 -5.17
N ILE A 224 4.55 10.10 -5.79
CA ILE A 224 4.18 10.00 -7.22
C ILE A 224 2.77 10.55 -7.42
N PHE A 225 2.64 11.58 -8.25
CA PHE A 225 1.38 12.28 -8.48
C PHE A 225 1.01 12.40 -9.97
N ASP A 226 1.96 12.72 -10.81
CA ASP A 226 1.77 12.99 -12.24
C ASP A 226 2.82 12.31 -13.13
N ARG A 227 2.79 12.60 -14.43
CA ARG A 227 3.73 12.04 -15.41
C ARG A 227 5.19 12.42 -15.15
N GLU A 228 5.44 13.58 -14.59
CA GLU A 228 6.80 14.05 -14.30
C GLU A 228 7.40 13.21 -13.18
N ASP A 229 6.62 12.95 -12.13
CA ASP A 229 7.03 12.07 -11.04
C ASP A 229 7.27 10.63 -11.53
N ILE A 230 6.38 10.13 -12.42
CA ILE A 230 6.54 8.79 -13.03
C ILE A 230 7.81 8.74 -13.88
N ALA A 231 8.01 9.72 -14.76
CA ALA A 231 9.20 9.78 -15.61
C ALA A 231 10.48 9.83 -14.78
N HIS A 232 10.49 10.63 -13.70
CA HIS A 232 11.62 10.71 -12.77
C HIS A 232 11.93 9.35 -12.14
N ALA A 233 10.91 8.64 -11.63
CA ALA A 233 11.11 7.30 -11.06
C ALA A 233 11.68 6.29 -12.10
N LEU A 234 11.19 6.33 -13.33
CA LEU A 234 11.69 5.48 -14.43
C LEU A 234 13.13 5.85 -14.83
N ASP A 235 13.48 7.14 -14.80
CA ASP A 235 14.86 7.61 -15.07
C ASP A 235 15.85 7.23 -13.97
N LEU A 236 15.37 7.00 -12.73
CA LEU A 236 16.17 6.41 -11.66
C LEU A 236 16.42 4.90 -11.86
N GLY A 237 15.70 4.26 -12.80
CA GLY A 237 15.82 2.85 -13.12
C GLY A 237 14.70 1.98 -12.52
N ALA A 238 13.58 2.58 -12.09
CA ALA A 238 12.40 1.80 -11.70
C ALA A 238 11.74 1.14 -12.91
N ASP A 239 11.10 -0.01 -12.70
CA ASP A 239 10.32 -0.74 -13.71
C ASP A 239 8.83 -0.32 -13.68
N GLY A 240 8.41 0.40 -12.64
CA GLY A 240 7.05 0.92 -12.48
C GLY A 240 6.93 1.80 -11.23
N VAL A 241 5.71 2.30 -11.00
CA VAL A 241 5.40 3.15 -9.86
C VAL A 241 4.19 2.65 -9.08
N GLN A 242 4.14 2.99 -7.77
CA GLN A 242 2.94 2.76 -6.97
C GLN A 242 2.34 4.09 -6.54
N ILE A 243 1.06 4.28 -6.82
CA ILE A 243 0.28 5.49 -6.52
C ILE A 243 -0.89 5.11 -5.62
N ALA A 244 -1.15 5.90 -4.57
CA ALA A 244 -2.25 5.66 -3.64
C ALA A 244 -3.24 6.82 -3.59
N SER A 245 -2.83 8.00 -3.10
CA SER A 245 -3.72 9.12 -2.77
C SER A 245 -4.60 9.58 -3.94
N ARG A 246 -4.07 9.61 -5.18
CA ARG A 246 -4.86 9.97 -6.38
C ARG A 246 -6.06 9.05 -6.59
N PHE A 247 -5.89 7.75 -6.30
CA PHE A 247 -6.96 6.75 -6.47
C PHE A 247 -8.06 6.84 -5.40
N VAL A 248 -7.85 7.56 -4.29
CA VAL A 248 -8.93 7.79 -3.30
C VAL A 248 -10.01 8.68 -3.87
N ALA A 249 -9.65 9.72 -4.64
CA ALA A 249 -10.60 10.62 -5.28
C ALA A 249 -11.11 10.07 -6.63
N THR A 250 -11.45 8.77 -6.67
CA THR A 250 -12.07 8.14 -7.83
C THR A 250 -13.44 7.57 -7.48
N GLU A 251 -14.33 7.51 -8.46
CA GLU A 251 -15.68 6.97 -8.29
C GLU A 251 -15.64 5.53 -7.78
N GLU A 252 -14.67 4.73 -8.26
CA GLU A 252 -14.52 3.31 -7.96
C GLU A 252 -13.86 3.01 -6.59
N CYS A 253 -13.32 4.04 -5.91
CA CYS A 253 -12.81 3.89 -4.55
C CYS A 253 -13.92 3.44 -3.61
N ASP A 254 -13.63 2.39 -2.82
CA ASP A 254 -14.63 1.72 -1.96
C ASP A 254 -14.95 2.49 -0.66
N ALA A 255 -14.28 3.65 -0.40
CA ALA A 255 -14.56 4.50 0.74
C ALA A 255 -15.86 5.32 0.55
N SER A 256 -16.42 5.83 1.66
CA SER A 256 -17.58 6.72 1.60
C SER A 256 -17.28 8.02 0.85
N GLU A 257 -18.33 8.65 0.29
CA GLU A 257 -18.19 9.95 -0.39
C GLU A 257 -17.58 11.03 0.52
N ALA A 258 -17.94 11.05 1.81
CA ALA A 258 -17.36 11.98 2.76
C ALA A 258 -15.83 11.78 2.93
N TYR A 259 -15.35 10.52 2.88
CA TYR A 259 -13.93 10.23 2.92
C TYR A 259 -13.19 10.74 1.67
N LYS A 260 -13.77 10.51 0.48
CA LYS A 260 -13.22 11.01 -0.79
C LYS A 260 -13.20 12.54 -0.82
N GLN A 261 -14.29 13.18 -0.35
CA GLN A 261 -14.39 14.63 -0.28
C GLN A 261 -13.33 15.23 0.66
N ALA A 262 -13.01 14.57 1.78
CA ALA A 262 -11.96 15.02 2.68
C ALA A 262 -10.57 15.06 2.01
N TYR A 263 -10.31 14.25 0.98
CA TYR A 263 -9.08 14.31 0.19
C TYR A 263 -9.09 15.49 -0.79
N ILE A 264 -10.25 15.82 -1.36
CA ILE A 264 -10.42 16.93 -2.32
C ILE A 264 -10.32 18.28 -1.60
N ASP A 265 -10.88 18.35 -0.39
CA ASP A 265 -10.87 19.57 0.43
C ASP A 265 -9.54 19.80 1.14
N ALA A 266 -8.70 18.77 1.21
CA ALA A 266 -7.41 18.82 1.92
C ALA A 266 -6.47 19.87 1.29
N LYS A 267 -5.73 20.54 2.18
CA LYS A 267 -4.66 21.47 1.83
C LYS A 267 -3.33 20.92 2.31
N GLU A 268 -2.24 21.50 1.81
CA GLU A 268 -0.90 21.10 2.21
C GLU A 268 -0.66 21.26 3.72
N GLU A 269 -1.15 22.37 4.29
CA GLU A 269 -1.06 22.65 5.74
C GLU A 269 -1.84 21.67 6.63
N ASP A 270 -2.78 20.91 6.06
CA ASP A 270 -3.52 19.88 6.81
C ASP A 270 -2.74 18.56 6.96
N VAL A 271 -1.65 18.41 6.23
CA VAL A 271 -0.85 17.17 6.25
C VAL A 271 0.15 17.19 7.39
N GLN A 272 0.13 16.14 8.23
CA GLN A 272 1.09 16.05 9.33
C GLN A 272 1.57 14.62 9.60
N ILE A 273 2.71 14.52 10.29
CA ILE A 273 3.25 13.26 10.80
C ILE A 273 2.70 13.03 12.21
N ILE A 274 2.09 11.87 12.40
CA ILE A 274 1.50 11.43 13.67
C ILE A 274 2.22 10.20 14.22
N GLN A 275 2.07 9.95 15.53
CA GLN A 275 2.49 8.69 16.14
C GLN A 275 1.36 7.66 16.03
N SER A 276 1.62 6.57 15.31
CA SER A 276 0.63 5.50 15.15
C SER A 276 0.75 4.44 16.27
N PRO A 277 -0.38 3.82 16.67
CA PRO A 277 -0.39 2.66 17.56
C PRO A 277 0.41 1.45 17.05
N VAL A 278 0.74 1.40 15.76
CA VAL A 278 1.63 0.37 15.17
C VAL A 278 3.09 0.53 15.62
N GLY A 279 3.42 1.69 16.22
CA GLY A 279 4.78 1.99 16.67
C GLY A 279 5.67 2.67 15.61
N MET A 280 5.08 3.05 14.47
CA MET A 280 5.74 3.78 13.37
C MET A 280 5.15 5.19 13.25
N PRO A 281 5.89 6.17 12.73
CA PRO A 281 5.29 7.41 12.26
C PRO A 281 4.27 7.14 11.15
N GLY A 282 3.26 8.00 11.06
CA GLY A 282 2.26 7.93 10.00
C GLY A 282 1.95 9.32 9.45
N ARG A 283 1.63 9.45 8.16
CA ARG A 283 1.20 10.71 7.57
C ARG A 283 -0.31 10.72 7.39
N ALA A 284 -0.97 11.75 7.94
CA ALA A 284 -2.43 11.85 8.00
C ALA A 284 -2.91 13.30 7.87
N LEU A 285 -4.20 13.47 7.60
CA LEU A 285 -4.87 14.77 7.66
C LEU A 285 -5.12 15.17 9.12
N ARG A 286 -4.85 16.43 9.43
CA ARG A 286 -5.06 17.04 10.74
C ARG A 286 -6.51 17.49 10.90
N ASN A 287 -7.38 16.57 11.26
CA ASN A 287 -8.79 16.80 11.59
C ASN A 287 -9.01 16.97 13.11
N ARG A 288 -10.28 16.99 13.55
CA ARG A 288 -10.65 17.06 14.97
C ARG A 288 -10.10 15.88 15.78
N PHE A 289 -10.14 14.67 15.23
CA PHE A 289 -9.63 13.47 15.91
C PHE A 289 -8.15 13.60 16.24
N ILE A 290 -7.34 14.04 15.29
CA ILE A 290 -5.90 14.17 15.50
C ILE A 290 -5.61 15.25 16.57
N ARG A 291 -6.31 16.41 16.51
CA ARG A 291 -6.20 17.46 17.55
C ARG A 291 -6.55 16.94 18.94
N GLN A 292 -7.53 16.07 19.06
CA GLN A 292 -7.88 15.44 20.35
C GLN A 292 -6.81 14.46 20.84
N VAL A 293 -6.26 13.65 19.94
CA VAL A 293 -5.16 12.70 20.26
C VAL A 293 -3.89 13.43 20.70
N GLU A 294 -3.60 14.59 20.11
CA GLU A 294 -2.46 15.45 20.50
C GLU A 294 -2.61 15.99 21.92
N GLN A 295 -3.84 16.31 22.34
CA GLN A 295 -4.13 16.85 23.68
C GLN A 295 -4.17 15.76 24.75
N ALA A 296 -4.78 14.61 24.45
CA ALA A 296 -4.94 13.53 25.40
C ALA A 296 -5.16 12.18 24.71
N ARG A 297 -4.66 11.13 25.37
CA ARG A 297 -4.94 9.75 24.99
C ARG A 297 -6.44 9.49 24.91
N GLN A 298 -6.89 8.87 23.81
CA GLN A 298 -8.26 8.42 23.63
C GLN A 298 -8.42 6.99 24.20
N PRO A 299 -9.25 6.78 25.24
CA PRO A 299 -9.42 5.45 25.82
C PRO A 299 -9.95 4.44 24.82
N VAL A 300 -9.38 3.22 24.84
CA VAL A 300 -9.82 2.11 24.00
C VAL A 300 -10.99 1.39 24.68
N ALA A 301 -12.22 1.75 24.33
CA ALA A 301 -13.42 1.13 24.89
C ALA A 301 -13.60 -0.33 24.41
N LYS A 302 -13.19 -0.65 23.15
CA LYS A 302 -13.27 -1.98 22.56
C LYS A 302 -11.98 -2.31 21.83
N CYS A 303 -11.38 -3.46 22.14
CA CYS A 303 -10.22 -3.96 21.42
C CYS A 303 -10.66 -4.83 20.24
N TYR A 304 -10.11 -4.53 19.03
CA TYR A 304 -10.33 -5.30 17.81
C TYR A 304 -9.28 -6.39 17.59
N ASN A 305 -8.36 -6.59 18.53
CA ASN A 305 -7.33 -7.63 18.43
C ASN A 305 -6.59 -7.65 17.07
N CYS A 306 -6.36 -6.46 16.52
CA CYS A 306 -5.91 -6.28 15.13
C CYS A 306 -4.41 -6.37 14.92
N LEU A 307 -3.61 -5.99 15.95
CA LEU A 307 -2.15 -5.91 15.86
C LEU A 307 -1.49 -6.86 16.85
N GLU A 308 -0.38 -7.48 16.43
CA GLU A 308 0.39 -8.43 17.26
C GLU A 308 0.94 -7.78 18.55
N LYS A 309 1.46 -6.57 18.45
CA LYS A 309 2.14 -5.89 19.57
C LYS A 309 1.35 -4.72 20.17
N CYS A 310 0.02 -4.68 20.01
CA CYS A 310 -0.80 -3.62 20.57
C CYS A 310 -1.13 -3.88 22.05
N ASN A 311 -0.93 -2.87 22.90
CA ASN A 311 -1.44 -2.85 24.26
C ASN A 311 -2.54 -1.77 24.38
N PRO A 312 -3.83 -2.15 24.43
CA PRO A 312 -4.95 -1.20 24.48
C PRO A 312 -4.89 -0.21 25.67
N ALA A 313 -4.21 -0.59 26.76
CA ALA A 313 -4.04 0.28 27.93
C ALA A 313 -2.98 1.37 27.72
N LYS A 314 -2.08 1.24 26.73
CA LYS A 314 -0.93 2.14 26.53
C LYS A 314 -0.98 2.94 25.23
N VAL A 315 -1.67 2.43 24.19
CA VAL A 315 -1.73 3.12 22.88
C VAL A 315 -2.49 4.44 22.95
N PRO A 316 -2.15 5.43 22.13
CA PRO A 316 -2.81 6.73 22.15
C PRO A 316 -4.28 6.66 21.75
N TYR A 317 -4.67 5.71 20.91
CA TYR A 317 -6.05 5.46 20.45
C TYR A 317 -6.16 4.08 19.81
N CYS A 318 -7.40 3.61 19.56
CA CYS A 318 -7.64 2.40 18.77
C CYS A 318 -7.59 2.71 17.28
N ILE A 319 -6.53 2.27 16.60
CA ILE A 319 -6.33 2.55 15.17
C ILE A 319 -7.44 1.94 14.31
N THR A 320 -7.87 0.71 14.60
CA THR A 320 -8.94 0.04 13.82
C THR A 320 -10.25 0.83 13.92
N LYS A 321 -10.64 1.28 15.13
CA LYS A 321 -11.85 2.09 15.30
C LYS A 321 -11.73 3.39 14.49
N ALA A 322 -10.63 4.12 14.65
CA ALA A 322 -10.41 5.39 13.98
C ALA A 322 -10.44 5.28 12.45
N LEU A 323 -9.86 4.22 11.87
CA LEU A 323 -9.89 3.98 10.44
C LEU A 323 -11.29 3.54 9.94
N ILE A 324 -12.01 2.73 10.72
CA ILE A 324 -13.39 2.33 10.38
C ILE A 324 -14.34 3.53 10.44
N ASP A 325 -14.23 4.39 11.45
CA ASP A 325 -15.05 5.58 11.56
C ASP A 325 -14.84 6.50 10.33
N ALA A 326 -13.58 6.75 9.98
CA ALA A 326 -13.24 7.58 8.83
C ALA A 326 -13.82 7.03 7.52
N VAL A 327 -13.57 5.76 7.21
CA VAL A 327 -14.01 5.17 5.94
C VAL A 327 -15.54 5.11 5.81
N LYS A 328 -16.26 5.03 6.92
CA LYS A 328 -17.73 5.10 6.99
C LYS A 328 -18.30 6.51 6.86
N GLY A 329 -17.43 7.53 6.85
CA GLY A 329 -17.82 8.93 6.64
C GLY A 329 -17.72 9.84 7.87
N ASP A 330 -17.37 9.32 9.05
CA ASP A 330 -17.06 10.15 10.21
C ASP A 330 -15.61 10.67 10.14
N VAL A 331 -15.37 11.50 9.13
CA VAL A 331 -14.05 12.03 8.77
C VAL A 331 -13.46 12.96 9.85
N GLU A 332 -14.29 13.57 10.68
CA GLU A 332 -13.84 14.43 11.76
C GLU A 332 -13.38 13.67 13.01
N ASN A 333 -13.97 12.49 13.28
CA ASN A 333 -13.65 11.67 14.44
C ASN A 333 -12.82 10.42 14.08
N GLY A 334 -12.49 10.24 12.80
CA GLY A 334 -11.71 9.13 12.30
C GLY A 334 -10.32 9.52 11.88
N LEU A 335 -9.46 8.54 11.64
CA LEU A 335 -8.11 8.72 11.14
C LEU A 335 -8.09 8.63 9.62
N ILE A 336 -7.61 9.67 8.96
CA ILE A 336 -7.44 9.72 7.50
C ILE A 336 -5.95 9.78 7.18
N PHE A 337 -5.38 8.66 6.75
CA PHE A 337 -4.02 8.64 6.21
C PHE A 337 -3.99 9.23 4.80
N CYS A 338 -2.93 9.95 4.45
CA CYS A 338 -2.76 10.54 3.11
C CYS A 338 -1.27 10.68 2.77
N GLY A 339 -0.94 10.76 1.49
CA GLY A 339 0.39 11.14 1.01
C GLY A 339 0.65 12.65 1.15
N SER A 340 1.92 13.06 1.03
CA SER A 340 2.29 14.48 1.12
C SER A 340 1.62 15.37 0.07
N ASN A 341 1.30 14.81 -1.11
CA ASN A 341 0.74 15.54 -2.25
C ASN A 341 -0.80 15.59 -2.26
N VAL A 342 -1.48 15.20 -1.16
CA VAL A 342 -2.96 15.16 -1.12
C VAL A 342 -3.59 16.51 -1.46
N GLY A 343 -2.99 17.61 -1.02
CA GLY A 343 -3.46 18.97 -1.31
C GLY A 343 -3.48 19.36 -2.80
N ARG A 344 -2.88 18.55 -3.68
CA ARG A 344 -2.94 18.73 -5.15
C ARG A 344 -4.19 18.09 -5.77
N ILE A 345 -4.92 17.24 -5.06
CA ILE A 345 -6.17 16.61 -5.52
C ILE A 345 -7.30 17.64 -5.41
N LYS A 346 -7.98 17.96 -6.53
CA LYS A 346 -8.96 19.05 -6.58
C LYS A 346 -10.37 18.62 -6.98
N GLU A 347 -10.50 17.44 -7.55
CA GLU A 347 -11.78 16.97 -8.07
C GLU A 347 -11.88 15.42 -8.04
N MET A 348 -13.11 14.95 -8.10
CA MET A 348 -13.42 13.54 -8.32
C MET A 348 -13.16 13.18 -9.78
N THR A 349 -12.62 11.99 -10.01
CA THR A 349 -12.39 11.44 -11.34
C THR A 349 -12.80 9.96 -11.40
N THR A 350 -12.64 9.30 -12.53
CA THR A 350 -12.72 7.85 -12.63
C THR A 350 -11.33 7.23 -12.70
N VAL A 351 -11.21 5.94 -12.36
CA VAL A 351 -9.93 5.21 -12.55
C VAL A 351 -9.49 5.27 -14.01
N HIS A 352 -10.43 5.15 -14.96
CA HIS A 352 -10.12 5.26 -16.39
C HIS A 352 -9.49 6.61 -16.74
N GLN A 353 -10.12 7.72 -16.34
CA GLN A 353 -9.63 9.07 -16.62
C GLN A 353 -8.25 9.31 -15.96
N LEU A 354 -8.10 8.88 -14.70
CA LEU A 354 -6.83 9.01 -14.00
C LEU A 354 -5.71 8.23 -14.71
N ILE A 355 -5.95 6.98 -15.11
CA ILE A 355 -4.97 6.20 -15.85
C ILE A 355 -4.62 6.88 -17.19
N GLN A 356 -5.61 7.38 -17.94
CA GLN A 356 -5.36 8.11 -19.20
C GLN A 356 -4.55 9.40 -18.98
N GLU A 357 -4.74 10.08 -17.85
CA GLU A 357 -3.93 11.23 -17.46
C GLU A 357 -2.46 10.83 -17.17
N LEU A 358 -2.24 9.66 -16.59
CA LEU A 358 -0.92 9.22 -16.13
C LEU A 358 -0.07 8.52 -17.20
N VAL A 359 -0.66 8.02 -18.30
CA VAL A 359 0.05 7.24 -19.35
C VAL A 359 0.22 7.96 -20.68
#